data_46595619859e226d3310c763e0be938a
#
_entry.id   46595619859e226d3310c763e0be938a
#
_cell.length_a   1.000
_cell.length_b   1.000
_cell.length_c   1.000
_cell.angle_alpha   90.00
_cell.angle_beta   90.00
_cell.angle_gamma   90.00
#
_symmetry.space_group_name_H-M   'P 1'
#
loop_
_entity.id
_entity.type
_entity.pdbx_description
1 polymer ?
#
loop_
_entity_poly.entity_id
_entity_poly.type
_entity_poly.pdbx_seq_one_letter_code
_entity_poly.pdbx_strand_id
1 'polypeptide(L)'
;MIFGPTRLEEAKGAILAHTMRLTGRVLKKGTVLDDGAIAALREGGHREIIAARLEVGDVPEDEAAERLGQVLAAPLLARSRAATGRVNILAETAGLLVLDTRRIARMNAVDESLTIATLPNFTPVNTKEMVATIKVIPFALPGQMLGVVEAVAKSGAGPVLAIHPFRALKVGLVLSELPGIKESVMEGAVEATEERIAGLCGTLLPVERVRHDTVAISDALSRLRRAGAEMLLVAGASAVVDRRDVGPAAIVRAGGVIDHFGMPVDPGNLLCLGHIGKIPAMVLPGCARSPKLNGFDWVLQRLFAGLEVTPEDIGAMGVGGLLKEIEVRPLPRDQAPRTPPPALAPRRGRRVAAIVLAAGRSRRMAPLNKLLVTDNDGVPMVVRVVDQVLASHARPVVVVTGHEHDRVEEALAGRAVQFAIAEDYAQGLSASLKAGLRALPEDIEGFMVCLGDMPLVSAAMLDRLMAAFDPEEGRAIVMPTFRGKQGNPMLWSREFLPEMLAITGDVGARHLAGKYAD
;
A
#
# COMPACT_ATOMS: atom_id res chain seq x y z
N MET A 1 -9.45 -38.78 -0.66
CA MET A 1 -9.93 -38.34 -2.01
C MET A 1 -8.96 -38.88 -3.06
N ILE A 2 -9.45 -39.54 -4.09
CA ILE A 2 -8.67 -40.03 -5.21
C ILE A 2 -8.78 -39.02 -6.37
N PHE A 3 -7.66 -38.48 -6.82
CA PHE A 3 -7.60 -37.52 -7.92
C PHE A 3 -6.83 -38.11 -9.09
N GLY A 4 -7.41 -38.08 -10.29
CA GLY A 4 -6.71 -38.55 -11.48
C GLY A 4 -7.65 -38.97 -12.61
N PRO A 5 -7.09 -39.71 -13.59
CA PRO A 5 -7.86 -40.27 -14.69
C PRO A 5 -8.99 -41.16 -14.15
N THR A 6 -10.21 -40.90 -14.60
CA THR A 6 -11.43 -41.66 -14.17
C THR A 6 -12.22 -42.04 -15.41
N ARG A 7 -12.50 -43.32 -15.58
CA ARG A 7 -13.35 -43.83 -16.68
C ARG A 7 -14.78 -43.33 -16.48
N LEU A 8 -15.50 -43.06 -17.57
CA LEU A 8 -16.86 -42.54 -17.48
C LEU A 8 -17.83 -43.48 -16.78
N GLU A 9 -17.57 -44.80 -16.84
CA GLU A 9 -18.37 -45.80 -16.14
C GLU A 9 -18.28 -45.71 -14.61
N GLU A 10 -17.17 -45.15 -14.11
CA GLU A 10 -16.88 -45.00 -12.67
C GLU A 10 -17.01 -43.53 -12.22
N ALA A 11 -17.38 -42.62 -13.13
CA ALA A 11 -17.33 -41.17 -12.90
C ALA A 11 -18.57 -40.60 -12.20
N LYS A 12 -19.63 -41.42 -11.97
CA LYS A 12 -20.84 -40.97 -11.30
C LYS A 12 -20.53 -40.49 -9.87
N GLY A 13 -20.91 -39.27 -9.55
CA GLY A 13 -20.61 -38.61 -8.27
C GLY A 13 -19.19 -38.05 -8.14
N ALA A 14 -18.31 -38.29 -9.12
CA ALA A 14 -16.98 -37.65 -9.14
C ALA A 14 -17.09 -36.16 -9.48
N ILE A 15 -16.10 -35.37 -9.04
CA ILE A 15 -16.03 -33.95 -9.26
C ILE A 15 -15.09 -33.67 -10.43
N LEU A 16 -15.57 -32.96 -11.47
CA LEU A 16 -14.81 -32.67 -12.66
C LEU A 16 -13.64 -31.69 -12.37
N ALA A 17 -12.42 -32.11 -12.69
CA ALA A 17 -11.22 -31.33 -12.38
C ALA A 17 -11.01 -30.13 -13.30
N HIS A 18 -11.46 -30.21 -14.54
CA HIS A 18 -11.27 -29.17 -15.55
C HIS A 18 -12.58 -28.85 -16.27
N THR A 19 -12.74 -27.58 -16.69
CA THR A 19 -13.89 -27.18 -17.50
C THR A 19 -13.83 -27.87 -18.86
N MET A 20 -14.90 -28.60 -19.22
CA MET A 20 -15.06 -29.30 -20.49
C MET A 20 -16.06 -28.54 -21.37
N ARG A 21 -15.67 -28.25 -22.62
CA ARG A 21 -16.53 -27.60 -23.62
C ARG A 21 -17.01 -28.66 -24.59
N LEU A 22 -18.29 -28.98 -24.53
CA LEU A 22 -18.95 -29.94 -25.39
C LEU A 22 -19.85 -29.19 -26.38
N THR A 23 -20.30 -29.86 -27.43
CA THR A 23 -21.26 -29.28 -28.38
C THR A 23 -22.54 -28.90 -27.66
N GLY A 24 -22.87 -27.59 -27.61
CA GLY A 24 -24.08 -27.07 -26.97
C GLY A 24 -24.08 -27.04 -25.42
N ARG A 25 -23.02 -27.50 -24.75
CA ARG A 25 -22.95 -27.54 -23.27
C ARG A 25 -21.54 -27.30 -22.74
N VAL A 26 -21.44 -26.60 -21.61
CA VAL A 26 -20.17 -26.42 -20.87
C VAL A 26 -20.32 -27.05 -19.48
N LEU A 27 -19.48 -28.03 -19.18
CA LEU A 27 -19.35 -28.60 -17.85
C LEU A 27 -18.19 -27.89 -17.17
N LYS A 28 -18.48 -27.14 -16.11
CA LYS A 28 -17.47 -26.32 -15.40
C LYS A 28 -16.64 -27.22 -14.44
N LYS A 29 -15.39 -26.82 -14.18
CA LYS A 29 -14.60 -27.33 -13.06
C LYS A 29 -15.43 -27.31 -11.77
N GLY A 30 -15.36 -28.37 -10.97
CA GLY A 30 -16.13 -28.52 -9.73
C GLY A 30 -17.55 -29.08 -9.93
N THR A 31 -17.99 -29.35 -11.17
CA THR A 31 -19.28 -30.01 -11.42
C THR A 31 -19.24 -31.47 -10.88
N VAL A 32 -20.18 -31.82 -10.00
CA VAL A 32 -20.42 -33.20 -9.63
C VAL A 32 -21.11 -33.90 -10.80
N LEU A 33 -20.54 -35.00 -11.26
CA LEU A 33 -20.99 -35.67 -12.46
C LEU A 33 -22.21 -36.53 -12.17
N ASP A 34 -23.33 -36.18 -12.75
CA ASP A 34 -24.55 -36.96 -12.83
C ASP A 34 -24.62 -37.78 -14.14
N ASP A 35 -25.66 -38.58 -14.28
CA ASP A 35 -25.84 -39.42 -15.47
C ASP A 35 -25.95 -38.60 -16.76
N GLY A 36 -26.54 -37.38 -16.69
CA GLY A 36 -26.66 -36.47 -17.83
C GLY A 36 -25.33 -35.85 -18.23
N ALA A 37 -24.48 -35.48 -17.27
CA ALA A 37 -23.13 -35.02 -17.53
C ALA A 37 -22.24 -36.08 -18.14
N ILE A 38 -22.36 -37.34 -17.64
CA ILE A 38 -21.64 -38.52 -18.16
C ILE A 38 -22.07 -38.82 -19.60
N ALA A 39 -23.39 -38.81 -19.89
CA ALA A 39 -23.90 -38.99 -21.23
C ALA A 39 -23.37 -37.95 -22.20
N ALA A 40 -23.39 -36.66 -21.83
CA ALA A 40 -22.86 -35.57 -22.66
C ALA A 40 -21.35 -35.70 -22.92
N LEU A 41 -20.57 -36.16 -21.92
CA LEU A 41 -19.14 -36.46 -22.09
C LEU A 41 -18.90 -37.59 -23.07
N ARG A 42 -19.73 -38.65 -23.00
CA ARG A 42 -19.65 -39.82 -23.91
C ARG A 42 -20.01 -39.44 -25.34
N GLU A 43 -21.06 -38.65 -25.54
CA GLU A 43 -21.43 -38.07 -26.84
C GLU A 43 -20.35 -37.17 -27.41
N GLY A 44 -19.63 -36.42 -26.54
CA GLY A 44 -18.45 -35.62 -26.89
C GLY A 44 -17.19 -36.44 -27.22
N GLY A 45 -17.29 -37.79 -27.25
CA GLY A 45 -16.19 -38.71 -27.63
C GLY A 45 -15.19 -38.98 -26.51
N HIS A 46 -15.48 -38.56 -25.28
CA HIS A 46 -14.62 -38.86 -24.13
C HIS A 46 -14.88 -40.26 -23.58
N ARG A 47 -13.83 -40.97 -23.16
CA ARG A 47 -13.89 -42.24 -22.48
C ARG A 47 -13.39 -42.15 -21.05
N GLU A 48 -12.53 -41.18 -20.82
CA GLU A 48 -11.87 -40.92 -19.54
C GLU A 48 -11.76 -39.39 -19.34
N ILE A 49 -11.80 -38.97 -18.09
CA ILE A 49 -11.66 -37.56 -17.69
C ILE A 49 -10.78 -37.49 -16.43
N ILE A 50 -10.23 -36.31 -16.17
CA ILE A 50 -9.60 -36.04 -14.87
C ILE A 50 -10.68 -35.59 -13.89
N ALA A 51 -10.85 -36.36 -12.81
CA ALA A 51 -11.85 -36.08 -11.79
C ALA A 51 -11.34 -36.42 -10.39
N ALA A 52 -12.04 -35.91 -9.38
CA ALA A 52 -11.83 -36.22 -7.98
C ALA A 52 -12.99 -37.11 -7.48
N ARG A 53 -12.67 -38.24 -6.87
CA ARG A 53 -13.63 -39.10 -6.18
C ARG A 53 -13.41 -39.01 -4.67
N LEU A 54 -14.45 -38.63 -3.95
CA LEU A 54 -14.40 -38.57 -2.49
C LEU A 54 -14.41 -39.97 -1.92
N GLU A 55 -13.63 -40.20 -0.87
CA GLU A 55 -13.60 -41.42 -0.09
C GLU A 55 -14.45 -41.25 1.17
N VAL A 56 -14.76 -42.37 1.82
CA VAL A 56 -15.51 -42.34 3.09
C VAL A 56 -14.72 -41.55 4.13
N GLY A 57 -15.36 -40.51 4.70
CA GLY A 57 -14.73 -39.63 5.68
C GLY A 57 -14.06 -38.39 5.09
N ASP A 58 -14.08 -38.21 3.78
CA ASP A 58 -13.68 -36.96 3.15
C ASP A 58 -14.74 -35.85 3.35
N VAL A 59 -14.29 -34.64 3.60
CA VAL A 59 -15.11 -33.43 3.77
C VAL A 59 -14.93 -32.55 2.55
N PRO A 60 -16.00 -32.21 1.81
CA PRO A 60 -15.93 -31.33 0.64
C PRO A 60 -15.30 -29.96 0.96
N GLU A 61 -14.65 -29.36 -0.06
CA GLU A 61 -13.86 -28.11 0.12
C GLU A 61 -14.66 -26.96 0.77
N ASP A 62 -15.90 -26.75 0.36
CA ASP A 62 -16.73 -25.67 0.90
C ASP A 62 -17.17 -25.97 2.35
N GLU A 63 -17.51 -27.21 2.67
CA GLU A 63 -17.84 -27.62 4.03
C GLU A 63 -16.61 -27.51 4.95
N ALA A 64 -15.44 -27.96 4.51
CA ALA A 64 -14.20 -27.84 5.27
C ALA A 64 -13.83 -26.38 5.52
N ALA A 65 -13.93 -25.51 4.51
CA ALA A 65 -13.68 -24.10 4.65
C ALA A 65 -14.68 -23.42 5.60
N GLU A 66 -15.96 -23.79 5.53
CA GLU A 66 -17.00 -23.27 6.43
C GLU A 66 -16.74 -23.66 7.88
N ARG A 67 -16.40 -24.93 8.15
CA ARG A 67 -16.07 -25.41 9.50
C ARG A 67 -14.87 -24.66 10.09
N LEU A 68 -13.83 -24.46 9.31
CA LEU A 68 -12.66 -23.68 9.76
C LEU A 68 -12.99 -22.21 9.95
N GLY A 69 -13.81 -21.63 9.07
CA GLY A 69 -14.34 -20.29 9.25
C GLY A 69 -15.11 -20.12 10.56
N GLN A 70 -15.88 -21.13 10.96
CA GLN A 70 -16.60 -21.15 12.25
C GLN A 70 -15.65 -21.20 13.45
N VAL A 71 -14.61 -22.01 13.37
CA VAL A 71 -13.63 -22.14 14.46
C VAL A 71 -12.77 -20.88 14.62
N LEU A 72 -12.49 -20.17 13.54
CA LEU A 72 -11.74 -18.91 13.55
C LEU A 72 -12.62 -17.70 13.84
N ALA A 73 -13.94 -17.81 13.72
CA ALA A 73 -14.86 -16.73 14.04
C ALA A 73 -14.79 -16.39 15.54
N ALA A 74 -14.66 -15.12 15.83
CA ALA A 74 -14.68 -14.54 17.17
C ALA A 74 -15.63 -13.34 17.18
N PRO A 75 -16.01 -12.78 18.32
CA PRO A 75 -16.78 -11.55 18.37
C PRO A 75 -16.15 -10.46 17.49
N LEU A 76 -16.98 -9.68 16.81
CA LEU A 76 -16.58 -8.60 15.89
C LEU A 76 -15.88 -9.08 14.59
N LEU A 77 -16.00 -10.38 14.28
CA LEU A 77 -15.53 -10.96 13.02
C LEU A 77 -16.68 -11.63 12.27
N ALA A 78 -16.99 -11.15 11.08
CA ALA A 78 -17.94 -11.75 10.16
C ALA A 78 -17.25 -12.75 9.23
N ARG A 79 -18.00 -13.72 8.71
CA ARG A 79 -17.55 -14.71 7.73
C ARG A 79 -18.28 -14.49 6.41
N SER A 80 -17.58 -14.62 5.29
CA SER A 80 -18.24 -14.81 4.00
C SER A 80 -18.85 -16.21 3.92
N ARG A 81 -19.81 -16.41 3.01
CA ARG A 81 -20.23 -17.76 2.61
C ARG A 81 -19.05 -18.49 1.99
N ALA A 82 -18.93 -19.79 2.28
CA ALA A 82 -17.95 -20.64 1.62
C ALA A 82 -18.27 -20.78 0.12
N ALA A 83 -17.26 -20.66 -0.71
CA ALA A 83 -17.37 -20.85 -2.14
C ALA A 83 -16.02 -21.27 -2.74
N THR A 84 -16.01 -22.36 -3.51
CA THR A 84 -14.80 -22.92 -4.13
C THR A 84 -13.66 -23.12 -3.11
N GLY A 85 -14.01 -23.71 -1.94
CA GLY A 85 -13.08 -23.99 -0.84
C GLY A 85 -12.54 -22.75 -0.13
N ARG A 86 -13.18 -21.58 -0.24
CA ARG A 86 -12.71 -20.32 0.36
C ARG A 86 -13.74 -19.72 1.30
N VAL A 87 -13.26 -19.26 2.45
CA VAL A 87 -13.97 -18.38 3.39
C VAL A 87 -13.09 -17.20 3.73
N ASN A 88 -13.65 -16.00 3.69
CA ASN A 88 -12.99 -14.78 4.12
C ASN A 88 -13.53 -14.37 5.49
N ILE A 89 -12.63 -13.89 6.35
CA ILE A 89 -12.97 -13.29 7.65
C ILE A 89 -12.83 -11.78 7.53
N LEU A 90 -13.87 -11.05 7.94
CA LEU A 90 -13.94 -9.60 7.82
C LEU A 90 -14.15 -8.97 9.21
N ALA A 91 -13.57 -7.81 9.44
CA ALA A 91 -13.82 -7.02 10.64
C ALA A 91 -15.22 -6.40 10.61
N GLU A 92 -15.98 -6.53 11.71
CA GLU A 92 -17.32 -5.88 11.84
C GLU A 92 -17.22 -4.46 12.36
N THR A 93 -16.08 -4.08 12.92
CA THR A 93 -15.80 -2.73 13.45
C THR A 93 -14.36 -2.31 13.19
N ALA A 94 -14.11 -1.01 13.24
CA ALA A 94 -12.75 -0.49 13.25
C ALA A 94 -12.04 -0.84 14.56
N GLY A 95 -10.76 -1.19 14.50
CA GLY A 95 -9.99 -1.59 15.67
C GLY A 95 -8.62 -2.14 15.31
N LEU A 96 -7.96 -2.74 16.28
CA LEU A 96 -6.66 -3.39 16.12
C LEU A 96 -6.84 -4.91 15.98
N LEU A 97 -6.34 -5.47 14.89
CA LEU A 97 -6.30 -6.92 14.69
C LEU A 97 -5.21 -7.54 15.58
N VAL A 98 -5.59 -8.49 16.41
CA VAL A 98 -4.68 -9.27 17.27
C VAL A 98 -4.75 -10.74 16.88
N LEU A 99 -3.59 -11.34 16.64
CA LEU A 99 -3.44 -12.70 16.13
C LEU A 99 -2.62 -13.57 17.08
N ASP A 100 -3.05 -14.81 17.27
CA ASP A 100 -2.16 -15.86 17.76
C ASP A 100 -1.37 -16.44 16.58
N THR A 101 -0.26 -15.80 16.25
CA THR A 101 0.59 -16.15 15.12
C THR A 101 1.15 -17.57 15.24
N ARG A 102 1.39 -18.07 16.46
CA ARG A 102 1.90 -19.42 16.70
C ARG A 102 0.84 -20.47 16.36
N ARG A 103 -0.42 -20.25 16.77
CA ARG A 103 -1.51 -21.18 16.40
C ARG A 103 -1.76 -21.17 14.91
N ILE A 104 -1.78 -20.00 14.26
CA ILE A 104 -1.93 -19.90 12.80
C ILE A 104 -0.82 -20.68 12.08
N ALA A 105 0.43 -20.51 12.48
CA ALA A 105 1.56 -21.24 11.91
C ALA A 105 1.42 -22.76 12.11
N ARG A 106 0.98 -23.22 13.29
CA ARG A 106 0.71 -24.62 13.58
C ARG A 106 -0.44 -25.18 12.74
N MET A 107 -1.51 -24.41 12.53
CA MET A 107 -2.64 -24.83 11.68
C MET A 107 -2.18 -25.01 10.23
N ASN A 108 -1.41 -24.08 9.69
CA ASN A 108 -0.85 -24.16 8.34
C ASN A 108 0.20 -25.27 8.18
N ALA A 109 0.82 -25.72 9.27
CA ALA A 109 1.81 -26.79 9.24
C ALA A 109 1.20 -28.20 9.31
N VAL A 110 -0.12 -28.34 9.50
CA VAL A 110 -0.77 -29.65 9.56
C VAL A 110 -0.75 -30.33 8.20
N ASP A 111 -1.09 -29.59 7.14
CA ASP A 111 -1.12 -30.12 5.78
C ASP A 111 -1.11 -28.99 4.75
N GLU A 112 -0.40 -29.15 3.63
CA GLU A 112 -0.26 -28.16 2.55
C GLU A 112 -1.56 -27.92 1.76
N SER A 113 -2.52 -28.82 1.85
CA SER A 113 -3.82 -28.71 1.17
C SER A 113 -4.75 -27.67 1.77
N LEU A 114 -4.38 -27.10 2.92
CA LEU A 114 -5.10 -26.02 3.62
C LEU A 114 -4.19 -24.83 3.88
N THR A 115 -4.68 -23.63 3.60
CA THR A 115 -3.95 -22.40 3.88
C THR A 115 -4.82 -21.38 4.60
N ILE A 116 -4.25 -20.72 5.60
CA ILE A 116 -4.82 -19.59 6.32
C ILE A 116 -3.85 -18.43 6.17
N ALA A 117 -4.26 -17.39 5.44
CA ALA A 117 -3.51 -16.16 5.28
C ALA A 117 -4.21 -15.01 6.03
N THR A 118 -3.43 -14.16 6.67
CA THR A 118 -3.94 -13.04 7.48
C THR A 118 -3.20 -11.75 7.14
N LEU A 119 -3.77 -10.60 7.54
CA LEU A 119 -3.00 -9.37 7.68
C LEU A 119 -1.91 -9.56 8.76
N PRO A 120 -0.89 -8.70 8.81
CA PRO A 120 0.10 -8.70 9.90
C PRO A 120 -0.56 -8.52 11.27
N ASN A 121 0.05 -9.10 12.32
CA ASN A 121 -0.40 -8.88 13.69
C ASN A 121 -0.32 -7.38 14.06
N PHE A 122 -1.26 -6.90 14.85
CA PHE A 122 -1.41 -5.49 15.24
C PHE A 122 -1.65 -4.53 14.05
N THR A 123 -2.28 -4.99 12.98
CA THR A 123 -2.74 -4.11 11.88
C THR A 123 -4.02 -3.37 12.31
N PRO A 124 -4.06 -2.03 12.23
CA PRO A 124 -5.31 -1.28 12.32
C PRO A 124 -6.23 -1.63 11.14
N VAL A 125 -7.48 -1.92 11.41
CA VAL A 125 -8.45 -2.33 10.40
C VAL A 125 -9.73 -1.50 10.49
N ASN A 126 -10.40 -1.36 9.35
CA ASN A 126 -11.68 -0.70 9.24
C ASN A 126 -12.83 -1.70 9.19
N THR A 127 -14.05 -1.24 9.41
CA THR A 127 -15.26 -2.06 9.24
C THR A 127 -15.34 -2.62 7.82
N LYS A 128 -15.66 -3.92 7.70
CA LYS A 128 -15.73 -4.70 6.45
C LYS A 128 -14.38 -4.98 5.78
N GLU A 129 -13.27 -4.65 6.41
CA GLU A 129 -11.95 -5.01 5.92
C GLU A 129 -11.70 -6.52 6.09
N MET A 130 -11.13 -7.14 5.06
CA MET A 130 -10.77 -8.57 5.10
C MET A 130 -9.49 -8.73 5.91
N VAL A 131 -9.58 -9.49 7.01
CA VAL A 131 -8.47 -9.70 7.95
C VAL A 131 -7.80 -11.06 7.79
N ALA A 132 -8.54 -12.05 7.27
CA ALA A 132 -8.01 -13.37 6.97
C ALA A 132 -8.79 -14.03 5.83
N THR A 133 -8.14 -15.00 5.17
CA THR A 133 -8.77 -15.90 4.21
C THR A 133 -8.31 -17.31 4.48
N ILE A 134 -9.27 -18.24 4.44
CA ILE A 134 -9.05 -19.68 4.52
C ILE A 134 -9.24 -20.23 3.11
N LYS A 135 -8.33 -21.09 2.66
CA LYS A 135 -8.44 -21.77 1.37
C LYS A 135 -8.13 -23.24 1.51
N VAL A 136 -9.11 -24.07 1.19
CA VAL A 136 -8.97 -25.50 0.93
C VAL A 136 -8.61 -25.66 -0.55
N ILE A 137 -7.48 -26.28 -0.86
CA ILE A 137 -6.92 -26.34 -2.22
C ILE A 137 -7.56 -27.46 -3.04
N PRO A 138 -7.67 -28.72 -2.53
CA PRO A 138 -8.32 -29.82 -3.24
C PRO A 138 -9.84 -29.75 -3.09
N PHE A 139 -10.56 -30.56 -3.83
CA PHE A 139 -12.03 -30.63 -3.78
C PHE A 139 -12.59 -31.20 -2.46
N ALA A 140 -11.76 -31.89 -1.68
CA ALA A 140 -12.11 -32.39 -0.35
C ALA A 140 -10.86 -32.61 0.50
N LEU A 141 -11.02 -32.61 1.82
CA LEU A 141 -10.00 -32.95 2.81
C LEU A 141 -10.38 -34.17 3.61
N PRO A 142 -9.42 -35.01 4.05
CA PRO A 142 -9.70 -36.06 5.02
C PRO A 142 -10.27 -35.45 6.32
N GLY A 143 -11.42 -35.92 6.77
CA GLY A 143 -12.09 -35.40 7.97
C GLY A 143 -11.23 -35.49 9.24
N GLN A 144 -10.39 -36.54 9.34
CA GLN A 144 -9.43 -36.68 10.43
C GLN A 144 -8.41 -35.55 10.46
N MET A 145 -7.85 -35.20 9.30
CA MET A 145 -6.89 -34.07 9.18
C MET A 145 -7.56 -32.73 9.54
N LEU A 146 -8.77 -32.48 9.03
CA LEU A 146 -9.56 -31.31 9.38
C LEU A 146 -9.79 -31.23 10.90
N GLY A 147 -10.10 -32.36 11.56
CA GLY A 147 -10.24 -32.42 13.01
C GLY A 147 -8.96 -32.03 13.77
N VAL A 148 -7.80 -32.39 13.26
CA VAL A 148 -6.50 -31.93 13.84
C VAL A 148 -6.35 -30.42 13.75
N VAL A 149 -6.65 -29.82 12.60
CA VAL A 149 -6.57 -28.36 12.43
C VAL A 149 -7.54 -27.64 13.37
N GLU A 150 -8.78 -28.13 13.49
CA GLU A 150 -9.78 -27.60 14.43
C GLU A 150 -9.31 -27.70 15.90
N ALA A 151 -8.67 -28.82 16.26
CA ALA A 151 -8.12 -29.00 17.61
C ALA A 151 -6.98 -28.01 17.89
N VAL A 152 -6.10 -27.78 16.92
CA VAL A 152 -5.06 -26.75 17.02
C VAL A 152 -5.68 -25.36 17.19
N ALA A 153 -6.70 -25.01 16.41
CA ALA A 153 -7.38 -23.73 16.54
C ALA A 153 -8.04 -23.52 17.92
N LYS A 154 -8.58 -24.60 18.51
CA LYS A 154 -9.20 -24.58 19.84
C LYS A 154 -8.20 -24.68 21.00
N SER A 155 -6.93 -25.01 20.72
CA SER A 155 -5.88 -25.10 21.73
C SER A 155 -5.47 -23.71 22.22
N GLY A 156 -5.37 -23.51 23.53
CA GLY A 156 -4.94 -22.24 24.13
C GLY A 156 -6.08 -21.38 24.68
N ALA A 157 -5.71 -20.28 25.33
CA ALA A 157 -6.66 -19.34 25.92
C ALA A 157 -7.03 -18.24 24.91
N GLY A 158 -8.29 -18.12 24.58
CA GLY A 158 -8.82 -17.06 23.72
C GLY A 158 -8.81 -17.38 22.21
N PRO A 159 -9.35 -16.48 21.39
CA PRO A 159 -9.51 -16.69 19.96
C PRO A 159 -8.17 -16.67 19.21
N VAL A 160 -8.15 -17.28 18.01
CA VAL A 160 -6.97 -17.23 17.11
C VAL A 160 -6.81 -15.86 16.47
N LEU A 161 -7.95 -15.21 16.14
CA LEU A 161 -8.04 -13.84 15.63
C LEU A 161 -9.01 -13.06 16.51
N ALA A 162 -8.67 -11.82 16.82
CA ALA A 162 -9.55 -10.91 17.55
C ALA A 162 -9.45 -9.49 16.98
N ILE A 163 -10.56 -8.75 17.01
CA ILE A 163 -10.56 -7.31 16.83
C ILE A 163 -10.72 -6.66 18.21
N HIS A 164 -9.79 -5.80 18.56
CA HIS A 164 -9.88 -4.93 19.72
C HIS A 164 -10.33 -3.54 19.24
N PRO A 165 -11.60 -3.14 19.46
CA PRO A 165 -12.10 -1.84 19.01
C PRO A 165 -11.32 -0.69 19.63
N PHE A 166 -11.10 0.37 18.88
CA PHE A 166 -10.53 1.59 19.41
C PHE A 166 -11.52 2.28 20.36
N ARG A 167 -11.04 2.68 21.53
CA ARG A 167 -11.82 3.37 22.55
C ARG A 167 -11.82 4.87 22.28
N ALA A 168 -12.94 5.52 22.48
CA ALA A 168 -13.08 6.98 22.35
C ALA A 168 -12.41 7.71 23.52
N LEU A 169 -11.06 7.72 23.56
CA LEU A 169 -10.30 8.32 24.64
C LEU A 169 -10.18 9.84 24.50
N LYS A 170 -10.23 10.54 25.64
CA LYS A 170 -9.86 11.96 25.75
C LYS A 170 -8.37 12.07 25.97
N VAL A 171 -7.65 12.67 25.04
CA VAL A 171 -6.19 12.78 25.07
C VAL A 171 -5.77 14.20 25.41
N GLY A 172 -4.94 14.36 26.42
CA GLY A 172 -4.30 15.62 26.75
C GLY A 172 -2.94 15.74 26.08
N LEU A 173 -2.67 16.84 25.41
CA LEU A 173 -1.38 17.15 24.79
C LEU A 173 -0.75 18.36 25.46
N VAL A 174 0.48 18.18 25.98
CA VAL A 174 1.36 19.25 26.40
C VAL A 174 2.37 19.50 25.26
N LEU A 175 2.36 20.70 24.73
CA LEU A 175 3.31 21.16 23.74
C LEU A 175 4.32 22.08 24.41
N SER A 176 5.58 21.66 24.53
CA SER A 176 6.59 22.46 25.18
C SER A 176 7.43 23.25 24.18
N GLU A 177 7.74 24.47 24.52
CA GLU A 177 8.36 25.47 23.64
C GLU A 177 9.71 25.95 24.14
N LEU A 178 10.65 26.14 23.21
CA LEU A 178 11.90 26.88 23.42
C LEU A 178 11.84 28.20 22.64
N PRO A 179 12.54 29.25 23.12
CA PRO A 179 12.60 30.51 22.39
C PRO A 179 13.10 30.33 20.96
N GLY A 180 12.40 30.92 19.98
CA GLY A 180 12.79 30.90 18.56
C GLY A 180 12.25 29.73 17.75
N ILE A 181 11.43 28.85 18.30
CA ILE A 181 10.71 27.85 17.50
C ILE A 181 9.65 28.54 16.65
N LYS A 182 9.59 28.19 15.36
CA LYS A 182 8.59 28.74 14.43
C LYS A 182 7.19 28.24 14.79
N GLU A 183 6.19 29.13 14.79
CA GLU A 183 4.79 28.81 15.08
C GLU A 183 4.27 27.70 14.17
N SER A 184 4.56 27.71 12.89
CA SER A 184 4.14 26.67 11.93
C SER A 184 4.64 25.26 12.27
N VAL A 185 5.76 25.12 12.99
CA VAL A 185 6.25 23.81 13.45
C VAL A 185 5.41 23.31 14.64
N MET A 186 4.96 24.24 15.47
CA MET A 186 4.12 23.92 16.62
C MET A 186 2.70 23.56 16.18
N GLU A 187 2.11 24.35 15.27
CA GLU A 187 0.81 24.07 14.68
C GLU A 187 0.79 22.72 13.96
N GLY A 188 1.78 22.44 13.11
CA GLY A 188 1.90 21.16 12.42
C GLY A 188 2.06 19.95 13.37
N ALA A 189 2.69 20.12 14.54
CA ALA A 189 2.78 19.08 15.55
C ALA A 189 1.43 18.79 16.20
N VAL A 190 0.62 19.83 16.44
CA VAL A 190 -0.75 19.69 16.95
C VAL A 190 -1.62 18.98 15.93
N GLU A 191 -1.65 19.48 14.69
CA GLU A 191 -2.43 18.92 13.59
C GLU A 191 -2.12 17.43 13.36
N ALA A 192 -0.84 17.08 13.25
CA ALA A 192 -0.42 15.70 13.08
C ALA A 192 -0.80 14.79 14.27
N THR A 193 -0.86 15.33 15.49
CA THR A 193 -1.29 14.58 16.67
C THR A 193 -2.81 14.44 16.68
N GLU A 194 -3.55 15.48 16.34
CA GLU A 194 -5.01 15.48 16.28
C GLU A 194 -5.51 14.49 15.22
N GLU A 195 -4.93 14.48 14.01
CA GLU A 195 -5.26 13.51 12.96
C GLU A 195 -5.08 12.06 13.43
N ARG A 196 -3.99 11.75 14.14
CA ARG A 196 -3.75 10.41 14.70
C ARG A 196 -4.79 10.00 15.72
N ILE A 197 -5.11 10.91 16.64
CA ILE A 197 -6.09 10.67 17.70
C ILE A 197 -7.48 10.50 17.11
N ALA A 198 -7.88 11.36 16.17
CA ALA A 198 -9.16 11.27 15.47
C ALA A 198 -9.27 9.98 14.64
N GLY A 199 -8.19 9.56 13.98
CA GLY A 199 -8.12 8.29 13.25
C GLY A 199 -8.30 7.06 14.14
N LEU A 200 -8.10 7.18 15.45
CA LEU A 200 -8.33 6.14 16.47
C LEU A 200 -9.61 6.38 17.29
N CYS A 201 -10.54 7.18 16.79
CA CYS A 201 -11.80 7.52 17.46
C CYS A 201 -11.65 8.34 18.75
N GLY A 202 -10.48 8.89 19.03
CA GLY A 202 -10.23 9.73 20.21
C GLY A 202 -10.56 11.20 19.99
N THR A 203 -10.45 11.96 21.06
CA THR A 203 -10.66 13.42 21.06
C THR A 203 -9.49 14.11 21.76
N LEU A 204 -8.88 15.09 21.10
CA LEU A 204 -7.86 15.92 21.70
C LEU A 204 -8.52 16.99 22.58
N LEU A 205 -8.10 17.07 23.85
CA LEU A 205 -8.47 18.17 24.75
C LEU A 205 -7.73 19.46 24.32
N PRO A 206 -8.16 20.64 24.80
CA PRO A 206 -7.41 21.87 24.54
C PRO A 206 -5.93 21.70 24.88
N VAL A 207 -5.06 22.07 23.93
CA VAL A 207 -3.61 21.87 24.02
C VAL A 207 -3.00 22.81 25.04
N GLU A 208 -2.20 22.26 25.96
CA GLU A 208 -1.44 23.05 26.92
C GLU A 208 -0.08 23.44 26.32
N ARG A 209 0.12 24.72 26.01
CA ARG A 209 1.40 25.26 25.53
C ARG A 209 2.17 25.84 26.69
N VAL A 210 3.38 25.32 26.92
CA VAL A 210 4.20 25.71 28.09
C VAL A 210 5.68 25.81 27.70
N ARG A 211 6.46 26.51 28.53
CA ARG A 211 7.92 26.50 28.37
C ARG A 211 8.47 25.09 28.52
N HIS A 212 9.57 24.79 27.83
CA HIS A 212 10.27 23.52 27.94
C HIS A 212 11.03 23.43 29.29
N ASP A 213 10.25 23.20 30.32
CA ASP A 213 10.66 23.19 31.73
C ASP A 213 9.89 22.10 32.48
N THR A 214 10.58 21.35 33.34
CA THR A 214 10.01 20.22 34.08
C THR A 214 8.81 20.61 34.93
N VAL A 215 8.83 21.78 35.60
CA VAL A 215 7.73 22.23 36.43
C VAL A 215 6.53 22.61 35.59
N ALA A 216 6.75 23.42 34.55
CA ALA A 216 5.69 23.89 33.68
C ALA A 216 4.95 22.72 32.98
N ILE A 217 5.69 21.72 32.48
CA ILE A 217 5.11 20.51 31.87
C ILE A 217 4.35 19.68 32.90
N SER A 218 4.93 19.46 34.12
CA SER A 218 4.27 18.71 35.21
C SER A 218 2.95 19.35 35.62
N ASP A 219 2.91 20.67 35.73
CA ASP A 219 1.70 21.42 36.08
C ASP A 219 0.63 21.31 34.98
N ALA A 220 1.04 21.37 33.70
CA ALA A 220 0.14 21.16 32.55
C ALA A 220 -0.43 19.74 32.52
N LEU A 221 0.38 18.71 32.74
CA LEU A 221 -0.08 17.32 32.88
C LEU A 221 -1.12 17.18 33.99
N SER A 222 -0.90 17.85 35.11
CA SER A 222 -1.83 17.86 36.26
C SER A 222 -3.15 18.58 35.93
N ARG A 223 -3.13 19.65 35.12
CA ARG A 223 -4.34 20.33 34.62
C ARG A 223 -5.12 19.44 33.65
N LEU A 224 -4.46 18.85 32.68
CA LEU A 224 -5.09 17.95 31.73
C LEU A 224 -5.73 16.72 32.37
N ARG A 225 -5.05 16.14 33.40
CA ARG A 225 -5.61 15.06 34.21
C ARG A 225 -6.89 15.49 34.92
N ARG A 226 -6.93 16.68 35.51
CA ARG A 226 -8.13 17.24 36.18
C ARG A 226 -9.23 17.57 35.16
N ALA A 227 -8.87 17.90 33.93
CA ALA A 227 -9.80 18.10 32.82
C ALA A 227 -10.37 16.79 32.24
N GLY A 228 -9.96 15.64 32.80
CA GLY A 228 -10.49 14.33 32.40
C GLY A 228 -9.73 13.64 31.27
N ALA A 229 -8.46 13.97 31.06
CA ALA A 229 -7.62 13.23 30.13
C ALA A 229 -7.47 11.77 30.58
N GLU A 230 -7.68 10.85 29.64
CA GLU A 230 -7.54 9.40 29.81
C GLU A 230 -6.20 8.90 29.25
N MET A 231 -5.49 9.76 28.52
CA MET A 231 -4.13 9.58 28.02
C MET A 231 -3.43 10.94 28.00
N LEU A 232 -2.13 10.97 28.25
CA LEU A 232 -1.33 12.19 28.30
C LEU A 232 -0.16 12.09 27.34
N LEU A 233 0.02 13.10 26.50
CA LEU A 233 1.11 13.20 25.53
C LEU A 233 1.93 14.46 25.82
N VAL A 234 3.25 14.34 25.72
CA VAL A 234 4.18 15.46 25.80
C VAL A 234 4.96 15.55 24.49
N ALA A 235 4.70 16.56 23.68
CA ALA A 235 5.50 16.91 22.52
C ALA A 235 6.61 17.86 22.95
N GLY A 236 7.80 17.32 23.23
CA GLY A 236 8.95 18.07 23.73
C GLY A 236 9.57 18.96 22.66
N ALA A 237 10.06 20.13 23.06
CA ALA A 237 10.80 21.05 22.17
C ALA A 237 12.17 20.47 21.76
N SER A 238 12.75 19.57 22.55
CA SER A 238 13.98 18.84 22.26
C SER A 238 13.78 17.32 22.25
N ALA A 239 14.72 16.63 21.64
CA ALA A 239 14.77 15.17 21.70
C ALA A 239 15.10 14.70 23.11
N VAL A 240 14.40 13.64 23.58
CA VAL A 240 14.67 13.02 24.87
C VAL A 240 15.85 12.08 24.74
N VAL A 241 16.86 12.25 25.58
CA VAL A 241 18.11 11.45 25.54
C VAL A 241 18.38 10.67 26.84
N ASP A 242 17.66 10.96 27.92
CA ASP A 242 17.79 10.28 29.22
C ASP A 242 16.45 10.28 29.98
N ARG A 243 16.28 9.32 30.90
CA ARG A 243 15.09 9.25 31.80
C ARG A 243 14.95 10.47 32.72
N ARG A 244 15.99 11.24 32.91
CA ARG A 244 16.02 12.46 33.75
C ARG A 244 15.85 13.73 32.93
N ASP A 245 15.69 13.61 31.61
CA ASP A 245 15.41 14.75 30.75
C ASP A 245 14.06 15.40 31.07
N VAL A 246 13.85 16.61 30.64
CA VAL A 246 12.72 17.49 30.98
C VAL A 246 11.36 16.80 30.90
N GLY A 247 11.10 16.08 29.80
CA GLY A 247 9.82 15.40 29.57
C GLY A 247 9.56 14.25 30.54
N PRO A 248 10.43 13.22 30.60
CA PRO A 248 10.30 12.13 31.56
C PRO A 248 10.30 12.61 33.03
N ALA A 249 11.17 13.55 33.39
CA ALA A 249 11.21 14.13 34.72
C ALA A 249 9.89 14.84 35.10
N ALA A 250 9.21 15.45 34.14
CA ALA A 250 7.91 16.09 34.36
C ALA A 250 6.80 15.07 34.67
N ILE A 251 6.81 13.90 34.01
CA ILE A 251 5.89 12.79 34.31
C ILE A 251 6.12 12.30 35.75
N VAL A 252 7.38 12.06 36.13
CA VAL A 252 7.72 11.63 37.48
C VAL A 252 7.31 12.69 38.51
N ARG A 253 7.59 13.97 38.27
CA ARG A 253 7.17 15.09 39.13
C ARG A 253 5.65 15.18 39.27
N ALA A 254 4.88 14.85 38.25
CA ALA A 254 3.41 14.79 38.29
C ALA A 254 2.86 13.57 39.07
N GLY A 255 3.71 12.76 39.70
CA GLY A 255 3.38 11.56 40.45
C GLY A 255 3.28 10.30 39.59
N GLY A 256 3.90 10.30 38.40
CA GLY A 256 3.96 9.16 37.49
C GLY A 256 5.25 8.33 37.60
N VAL A 257 5.30 7.29 36.81
CA VAL A 257 6.44 6.36 36.66
C VAL A 257 6.78 6.23 35.19
N ILE A 258 8.07 6.07 34.86
CA ILE A 258 8.55 5.76 33.54
C ILE A 258 8.73 4.25 33.43
N ASP A 259 7.90 3.62 32.63
CA ASP A 259 7.90 2.18 32.38
C ASP A 259 8.99 1.79 31.37
N HIS A 260 9.10 2.53 30.27
CA HIS A 260 10.06 2.24 29.22
C HIS A 260 10.62 3.52 28.57
N PHE A 261 11.90 3.46 28.18
CA PHE A 261 12.60 4.54 27.49
C PHE A 261 13.31 4.01 26.26
N GLY A 262 13.04 4.65 25.13
CA GLY A 262 13.51 4.23 23.81
C GLY A 262 12.65 3.11 23.22
N MET A 263 12.76 2.90 21.92
CA MET A 263 12.17 1.75 21.23
C MET A 263 12.96 1.37 19.97
N PRO A 264 13.00 0.09 19.59
CA PRO A 264 13.76 -0.37 18.42
C PRO A 264 12.97 -0.16 17.12
N VAL A 265 12.34 1.00 16.95
CA VAL A 265 11.58 1.36 15.73
C VAL A 265 12.07 2.70 15.23
N ASP A 266 12.34 2.79 13.94
CA ASP A 266 12.88 3.96 13.30
C ASP A 266 12.09 4.32 12.02
N PRO A 267 11.42 5.54 11.99
CA PRO A 267 11.40 6.58 13.03
C PRO A 267 10.61 6.21 14.28
N GLY A 268 11.03 6.72 15.45
CA GLY A 268 10.33 6.47 16.72
C GLY A 268 11.24 6.20 17.92
N ASN A 269 12.54 6.00 17.73
CA ASN A 269 13.49 5.50 18.72
C ASN A 269 13.44 6.20 20.08
N LEU A 270 13.13 7.50 20.13
CA LEU A 270 13.19 8.32 21.35
C LEU A 270 11.83 8.43 22.06
N LEU A 271 10.97 7.43 21.90
CA LEU A 271 9.74 7.32 22.68
C LEU A 271 10.06 7.11 24.16
N CYS A 272 9.30 7.77 25.03
CA CYS A 272 9.29 7.46 26.44
C CYS A 272 7.85 7.13 26.86
N LEU A 273 7.62 5.94 27.41
CA LEU A 273 6.34 5.47 27.91
C LEU A 273 6.36 5.42 29.43
N GLY A 274 5.31 5.87 30.04
CA GLY A 274 5.06 5.82 31.47
C GLY A 274 3.58 5.95 31.79
N HIS A 275 3.25 6.20 33.04
CA HIS A 275 1.87 6.43 33.49
C HIS A 275 1.81 7.37 34.67
N ILE A 276 0.65 8.02 34.84
CA ILE A 276 0.31 8.80 36.07
C ILE A 276 -0.95 8.18 36.68
N GLY A 277 -0.78 7.41 37.74
CA GLY A 277 -1.85 6.54 38.25
C GLY A 277 -2.19 5.44 37.25
N LYS A 278 -3.41 5.45 36.70
CA LYS A 278 -3.84 4.51 35.65
C LYS A 278 -3.81 5.13 34.24
N ILE A 279 -3.39 6.38 34.12
CA ILE A 279 -3.43 7.13 32.85
C ILE A 279 -2.08 6.96 32.15
N PRO A 280 -2.03 6.35 30.94
CA PRO A 280 -0.81 6.29 30.14
C PRO A 280 -0.28 7.69 29.83
N ALA A 281 1.04 7.86 29.93
CA ALA A 281 1.71 9.11 29.65
C ALA A 281 2.92 8.86 28.75
N MET A 282 3.01 9.57 27.62
CA MET A 282 4.10 9.39 26.66
C MET A 282 4.80 10.70 26.39
N VAL A 283 6.14 10.66 26.30
CA VAL A 283 6.91 11.73 25.68
C VAL A 283 7.20 11.32 24.24
N LEU A 284 6.72 12.13 23.32
CA LEU A 284 6.76 11.83 21.89
C LEU A 284 8.16 12.05 21.31
N PRO A 285 8.63 11.17 20.41
CA PRO A 285 9.86 11.42 19.67
C PRO A 285 9.69 12.62 18.74
N GLY A 286 10.78 13.35 18.46
CA GLY A 286 10.73 14.55 17.61
C GLY A 286 10.16 14.32 16.21
N CYS A 287 10.32 13.11 15.65
CA CYS A 287 9.77 12.70 14.37
C CYS A 287 8.23 12.51 14.39
N ALA A 288 7.59 12.41 15.55
CA ALA A 288 6.12 12.32 15.66
C ALA A 288 5.39 13.61 15.24
N ARG A 289 6.11 14.72 15.06
CA ARG A 289 5.55 15.97 14.49
C ARG A 289 5.17 15.85 13.02
N SER A 290 5.67 14.83 12.33
CA SER A 290 5.29 14.52 10.95
C SER A 290 4.07 13.59 10.94
N PRO A 291 3.13 13.72 9.99
CA PRO A 291 1.98 12.81 9.85
C PRO A 291 2.37 11.40 9.37
N LYS A 292 3.64 11.15 9.04
CA LYS A 292 4.13 9.86 8.59
C LYS A 292 4.12 8.83 9.69
N LEU A 293 3.98 7.54 9.30
CA LEU A 293 4.01 6.41 10.22
C LEU A 293 5.29 6.41 11.07
N ASN A 294 5.13 6.18 12.36
CA ASN A 294 6.16 6.28 13.38
C ASN A 294 5.99 5.14 14.39
N GLY A 295 7.06 4.72 15.05
CA GLY A 295 6.97 3.69 16.08
C GLY A 295 5.99 4.02 17.21
N PHE A 296 5.87 5.28 17.56
CA PHE A 296 4.90 5.73 18.54
C PHE A 296 3.44 5.44 18.13
N ASP A 297 3.12 5.41 16.83
CA ASP A 297 1.78 5.06 16.34
C ASP A 297 1.40 3.62 16.73
N TRP A 298 2.36 2.69 16.73
CA TRP A 298 2.13 1.31 17.15
C TRP A 298 1.80 1.17 18.64
N VAL A 299 2.43 2.00 19.49
CA VAL A 299 2.13 2.06 20.93
C VAL A 299 0.76 2.71 21.14
N LEU A 300 0.51 3.83 20.45
CA LEU A 300 -0.75 4.56 20.51
C LEU A 300 -1.94 3.66 20.14
N GLN A 301 -1.85 2.94 19.03
CA GLN A 301 -2.88 2.01 18.56
C GLN A 301 -3.20 0.91 19.58
N ARG A 302 -2.18 0.32 20.22
CA ARG A 302 -2.39 -0.70 21.26
C ARG A 302 -3.08 -0.12 22.50
N LEU A 303 -2.68 1.05 22.94
CA LEU A 303 -3.30 1.72 24.10
C LEU A 303 -4.76 2.10 23.80
N PHE A 304 -5.06 2.59 22.59
CA PHE A 304 -6.43 2.86 22.15
C PHE A 304 -7.27 1.59 22.04
N ALA A 305 -6.68 0.49 21.65
CA ALA A 305 -7.32 -0.84 21.61
C ALA A 305 -7.50 -1.45 23.03
N GLY A 306 -7.06 -0.77 24.09
CA GLY A 306 -7.17 -1.25 25.47
C GLY A 306 -6.18 -2.33 25.83
N LEU A 307 -5.11 -2.49 25.04
CA LEU A 307 -4.04 -3.42 25.34
C LEU A 307 -3.00 -2.77 26.25
N GLU A 308 -2.47 -3.55 27.16
CA GLU A 308 -1.27 -3.19 27.89
C GLU A 308 -0.07 -3.23 26.95
N VAL A 309 0.89 -2.34 27.15
CA VAL A 309 2.15 -2.29 26.38
C VAL A 309 3.30 -2.41 27.36
N THR A 310 3.91 -3.58 27.40
CA THR A 310 5.04 -3.88 28.27
C THR A 310 6.38 -3.51 27.62
N PRO A 311 7.47 -3.42 28.38
CA PRO A 311 8.83 -3.28 27.84
C PRO A 311 9.19 -4.40 26.84
N GLU A 312 8.72 -5.62 27.09
CA GLU A 312 8.92 -6.78 26.21
C GLU A 312 8.19 -6.60 24.89
N ASP A 313 6.95 -6.07 24.90
CA ASP A 313 6.19 -5.75 23.70
C ASP A 313 6.91 -4.71 22.85
N ILE A 314 7.45 -3.66 23.47
CA ILE A 314 8.23 -2.63 22.77
C ILE A 314 9.51 -3.25 22.18
N GLY A 315 10.22 -4.09 22.94
CA GLY A 315 11.40 -4.79 22.44
C GLY A 315 11.11 -5.67 21.23
N ALA A 316 9.96 -6.35 21.22
CA ALA A 316 9.51 -7.21 20.12
C ALA A 316 9.18 -6.44 18.82
N MET A 317 8.95 -5.12 18.90
CA MET A 317 8.71 -4.27 17.71
C MET A 317 9.96 -4.08 16.84
N GLY A 318 11.14 -4.50 17.30
CA GLY A 318 12.39 -4.34 16.54
C GLY A 318 12.41 -5.07 15.20
N VAL A 319 11.81 -6.26 15.14
CA VAL A 319 11.64 -6.98 13.86
C VAL A 319 10.53 -6.33 13.05
N GLY A 320 10.87 -5.74 11.90
CA GLY A 320 9.98 -4.89 11.11
C GLY A 320 9.95 -3.43 11.57
N GLY A 321 10.69 -3.08 12.62
CA GLY A 321 10.78 -1.73 13.18
C GLY A 321 11.55 -0.72 12.34
N LEU A 322 12.28 -1.14 11.30
CA LEU A 322 12.83 -0.23 10.31
C LEU A 322 11.73 0.14 9.31
N LEU A 323 11.01 1.22 9.61
CA LEU A 323 9.93 1.70 8.75
C LEU A 323 10.52 2.29 7.48
N LYS A 324 10.12 1.76 6.32
CA LYS A 324 10.59 2.24 5.02
C LYS A 324 10.10 3.67 4.79
N GLU A 325 10.95 4.62 5.06
CA GLU A 325 10.83 5.99 4.59
C GLU A 325 12.00 6.30 3.67
N ILE A 326 11.73 6.65 2.43
CA ILE A 326 12.63 7.31 1.47
C ILE A 326 14.07 6.73 1.45
N GLU A 327 14.54 6.43 0.26
CA GLU A 327 15.84 5.80 -0.05
C GLU A 327 17.08 6.52 0.51
N VAL A 328 16.95 7.74 1.01
CA VAL A 328 18.06 8.50 1.60
C VAL A 328 17.61 9.14 2.92
N ARG A 329 17.95 8.49 4.03
CA ARG A 329 17.83 9.09 5.36
C ARG A 329 19.09 9.92 5.63
N PRO A 330 19.01 11.24 5.84
CA PRO A 330 20.19 12.00 6.25
C PRO A 330 20.66 11.51 7.62
N LEU A 331 21.94 11.20 7.75
CA LEU A 331 22.54 10.87 9.05
C LEU A 331 22.39 12.08 10.00
N PRO A 332 21.82 11.93 11.20
CA PRO A 332 21.43 13.06 12.05
C PRO A 332 22.58 13.96 12.55
N ARG A 333 23.84 13.62 12.27
CA ARG A 333 25.04 14.30 12.78
C ARG A 333 26.02 14.78 11.74
N ASP A 334 25.72 14.70 10.45
CA ASP A 334 26.55 15.34 9.43
C ASP A 334 26.25 16.84 9.41
N GLN A 335 27.01 17.61 10.22
CA GLN A 335 26.97 19.07 10.25
C GLN A 335 27.78 19.75 9.13
N ALA A 336 28.30 19.01 8.16
CA ALA A 336 28.77 19.63 6.93
C ALA A 336 27.55 19.98 6.07
N PRO A 337 27.50 21.19 5.49
CA PRO A 337 26.58 21.44 4.40
C PRO A 337 26.89 20.39 3.33
N ARG A 338 26.09 19.33 3.27
CA ARG A 338 26.19 18.41 2.15
C ARG A 338 25.94 19.24 0.91
N THR A 339 26.99 19.49 0.17
CA THR A 339 26.84 19.59 -1.27
C THR A 339 25.90 18.45 -1.65
N PRO A 340 24.72 18.70 -2.28
CA PRO A 340 23.87 17.61 -2.74
C PRO A 340 24.81 16.58 -3.38
N PRO A 341 24.66 15.26 -3.09
CA PRO A 341 25.53 14.26 -3.69
C PRO A 341 25.60 14.66 -5.16
N PRO A 342 26.78 14.83 -5.76
CA PRO A 342 26.89 15.28 -7.11
C PRO A 342 25.86 14.47 -7.87
N ALA A 343 24.85 15.15 -8.44
CA ALA A 343 23.78 14.53 -9.18
C ALA A 343 24.51 13.49 -10.00
N LEU A 344 24.23 12.17 -9.78
CA LEU A 344 25.02 11.07 -10.32
C LEU A 344 25.46 11.57 -11.67
N ALA A 345 26.76 11.96 -11.77
CA ALA A 345 27.23 12.66 -12.94
C ALA A 345 26.77 11.81 -14.10
N PRO A 346 26.01 12.32 -15.05
CA PRO A 346 25.43 11.49 -16.08
C PRO A 346 26.59 10.68 -16.64
N ARG A 347 26.61 9.37 -16.33
CA ARG A 347 27.57 8.46 -16.90
C ARG A 347 27.45 8.70 -18.39
N ARG A 348 28.44 9.36 -19.01
CA ARG A 348 28.54 9.84 -20.38
C ARG A 348 27.19 9.86 -21.09
N GLY A 349 26.52 11.01 -21.00
CA GLY A 349 25.28 11.45 -21.60
C GLY A 349 24.50 10.44 -22.45
N ARG A 350 23.76 9.52 -21.83
CA ARG A 350 22.79 8.72 -22.59
C ARG A 350 21.75 9.68 -23.18
N ARG A 351 21.59 9.62 -24.50
CA ARG A 351 20.63 10.46 -25.20
C ARG A 351 19.23 9.90 -25.04
N VAL A 352 18.44 10.53 -24.19
CA VAL A 352 17.03 10.17 -23.95
C VAL A 352 16.13 11.28 -24.50
N ALA A 353 15.23 10.95 -25.41
CA ALA A 353 14.20 11.85 -25.90
C ALA A 353 12.98 11.86 -24.99
N ALA A 354 12.16 12.91 -25.06
CA ALA A 354 10.85 12.91 -24.41
C ALA A 354 9.73 13.07 -25.47
N ILE A 355 8.68 12.28 -25.34
CA ILE A 355 7.44 12.39 -26.11
C ILE A 355 6.36 12.89 -25.16
N VAL A 356 5.75 14.03 -25.45
CA VAL A 356 4.60 14.56 -24.70
C VAL A 356 3.33 14.33 -25.52
N LEU A 357 2.45 13.45 -25.04
CA LEU A 357 1.19 13.13 -25.72
C LEU A 357 0.15 14.21 -25.43
N ALA A 358 -0.17 15.03 -26.41
CA ALA A 358 -1.08 16.17 -26.34
C ALA A 358 -2.19 16.14 -27.42
N ALA A 359 -2.52 14.96 -28.00
CA ALA A 359 -3.47 14.80 -29.11
C ALA A 359 -4.93 14.47 -28.67
N GLY A 360 -5.21 14.40 -27.37
CA GLY A 360 -6.46 13.88 -26.80
C GLY A 360 -7.67 14.80 -26.98
N ARG A 361 -8.87 14.21 -27.23
CA ARG A 361 -10.14 14.92 -27.48
C ARG A 361 -10.82 15.53 -26.24
N SER A 362 -10.30 15.35 -25.03
CA SER A 362 -10.90 15.86 -23.78
C SER A 362 -12.41 15.57 -23.62
N ARG A 363 -12.91 14.41 -24.09
CA ARG A 363 -14.36 14.06 -24.21
C ARG A 363 -15.17 14.31 -22.93
N ARG A 364 -14.56 14.15 -21.75
CA ARG A 364 -15.23 14.36 -20.45
C ARG A 364 -15.40 15.84 -20.06
N MET A 365 -14.66 16.73 -20.73
CA MET A 365 -14.69 18.17 -20.48
C MET A 365 -15.22 18.97 -21.67
N ALA A 366 -15.78 18.30 -22.70
CA ALA A 366 -16.32 18.96 -23.87
C ALA A 366 -17.34 20.05 -23.48
N PRO A 367 -17.30 21.24 -24.07
CA PRO A 367 -16.53 21.62 -25.25
C PRO A 367 -15.09 22.09 -24.96
N LEU A 368 -14.62 22.04 -23.72
CA LEU A 368 -13.30 22.55 -23.32
C LEU A 368 -12.19 21.53 -23.61
N ASN A 369 -11.10 22.00 -24.20
CA ASN A 369 -9.88 21.22 -24.29
C ASN A 369 -9.10 21.32 -22.96
N LYS A 370 -9.01 20.23 -22.20
CA LYS A 370 -8.34 20.23 -20.87
C LYS A 370 -6.90 20.68 -20.90
N LEU A 371 -6.18 20.44 -22.01
CA LEU A 371 -4.78 20.81 -22.19
C LEU A 371 -4.56 22.33 -22.25
N LEU A 372 -5.61 23.05 -22.67
CA LEU A 372 -5.62 24.51 -22.79
C LEU A 372 -6.29 25.20 -21.58
N VAL A 373 -6.79 24.43 -20.60
CA VAL A 373 -7.29 25.00 -19.35
C VAL A 373 -6.11 25.61 -18.59
N THR A 374 -6.27 26.86 -18.19
CA THR A 374 -5.27 27.61 -17.45
C THR A 374 -5.38 27.40 -15.95
N ASP A 375 -4.25 27.42 -15.26
CA ASP A 375 -4.18 27.46 -13.80
C ASP A 375 -4.45 28.88 -13.23
N ASN A 376 -4.23 29.05 -11.94
CA ASN A 376 -4.41 30.33 -11.23
C ASN A 376 -3.45 31.44 -11.73
N ASP A 377 -2.34 31.07 -12.36
CA ASP A 377 -1.36 31.98 -12.94
C ASP A 377 -1.67 32.30 -14.42
N GLY A 378 -2.76 31.76 -14.97
CA GLY A 378 -3.16 31.93 -16.36
C GLY A 378 -2.36 31.07 -17.35
N VAL A 379 -1.61 30.06 -16.88
CA VAL A 379 -0.75 29.21 -17.72
C VAL A 379 -1.51 27.94 -18.12
N PRO A 380 -1.60 27.61 -19.44
CA PRO A 380 -2.25 26.38 -19.88
C PRO A 380 -1.57 25.11 -19.35
N MET A 381 -2.35 24.08 -19.09
CA MET A 381 -1.86 22.81 -18.52
C MET A 381 -0.73 22.19 -19.36
N VAL A 382 -0.89 22.12 -20.67
CA VAL A 382 0.14 21.58 -21.59
C VAL A 382 1.45 22.37 -21.50
N VAL A 383 1.37 23.67 -21.30
CA VAL A 383 2.53 24.55 -21.16
C VAL A 383 3.32 24.21 -19.90
N ARG A 384 2.64 24.02 -18.76
CA ARG A 384 3.27 23.58 -17.51
C ARG A 384 4.01 22.24 -17.67
N VAL A 385 3.38 21.28 -18.33
CA VAL A 385 4.02 19.96 -18.58
C VAL A 385 5.25 20.11 -19.45
N VAL A 386 5.14 20.80 -20.58
CA VAL A 386 6.25 20.97 -21.53
C VAL A 386 7.40 21.75 -20.91
N ASP A 387 7.13 22.79 -20.12
CA ASP A 387 8.15 23.56 -19.41
C ASP A 387 8.92 22.68 -18.40
N GLN A 388 8.25 21.76 -17.68
CA GLN A 388 8.92 20.79 -16.81
C GLN A 388 9.77 19.78 -17.60
N VAL A 389 9.28 19.32 -18.75
CA VAL A 389 10.06 18.41 -19.63
C VAL A 389 11.28 19.15 -20.21
N LEU A 390 11.13 20.40 -20.63
CA LEU A 390 12.24 21.22 -21.11
C LEU A 390 13.24 21.61 -20.02
N ALA A 391 12.83 21.68 -18.75
CA ALA A 391 13.72 21.89 -17.61
C ALA A 391 14.50 20.63 -17.21
N SER A 392 14.09 19.42 -17.67
CA SER A 392 14.86 18.18 -17.48
C SER A 392 16.00 18.03 -18.49
N HIS A 393 16.77 16.95 -18.37
CA HIS A 393 17.86 16.62 -19.32
C HIS A 393 17.39 15.85 -20.57
N ALA A 394 16.11 15.55 -20.72
CA ALA A 394 15.57 14.82 -21.88
C ALA A 394 15.63 15.66 -23.16
N ARG A 395 16.30 15.19 -24.21
CA ARG A 395 16.42 15.87 -25.52
C ARG A 395 16.49 14.83 -26.64
N PRO A 396 15.83 15.09 -27.79
CA PRO A 396 14.89 16.19 -28.04
C PRO A 396 13.53 15.99 -27.34
N VAL A 397 12.72 17.06 -27.33
CA VAL A 397 11.34 17.02 -26.81
C VAL A 397 10.39 17.05 -28.00
N VAL A 398 9.60 15.99 -28.18
CA VAL A 398 8.58 15.86 -29.23
C VAL A 398 7.21 15.98 -28.59
N VAL A 399 6.42 16.97 -29.03
CA VAL A 399 5.03 17.14 -28.60
C VAL A 399 4.11 16.58 -29.68
N VAL A 400 3.31 15.60 -29.32
CA VAL A 400 2.34 14.98 -30.24
C VAL A 400 1.02 15.72 -30.14
N THR A 401 0.64 16.39 -31.21
CA THR A 401 -0.61 17.14 -31.34
C THR A 401 -1.64 16.37 -32.21
N GLY A 402 -2.91 16.74 -32.10
CA GLY A 402 -4.00 16.11 -32.88
C GLY A 402 -5.27 16.94 -32.80
N HIS A 403 -6.13 16.70 -31.80
CA HIS A 403 -7.33 17.52 -31.62
C HIS A 403 -6.97 18.97 -31.27
N GLU A 404 -7.49 19.93 -32.05
CA GLU A 404 -7.17 21.36 -31.93
C GLU A 404 -5.65 21.65 -31.95
N HIS A 405 -4.91 20.96 -32.84
CA HIS A 405 -3.45 21.04 -32.91
C HIS A 405 -2.95 22.49 -32.99
N ASP A 406 -3.57 23.35 -33.84
CA ASP A 406 -3.17 24.75 -34.01
C ASP A 406 -3.14 25.51 -32.68
N ARG A 407 -4.18 25.33 -31.86
CA ARG A 407 -4.30 26.01 -30.54
C ARG A 407 -3.27 25.49 -29.52
N VAL A 408 -2.95 24.19 -29.57
CA VAL A 408 -1.93 23.60 -28.69
C VAL A 408 -0.54 24.06 -29.11
N GLU A 409 -0.27 24.13 -30.41
CA GLU A 409 1.00 24.62 -30.96
C GLU A 409 1.19 26.12 -30.70
N GLU A 410 0.14 26.92 -30.87
CA GLU A 410 0.14 28.35 -30.51
C GLU A 410 0.46 28.55 -29.02
N ALA A 411 -0.15 27.76 -28.12
CA ALA A 411 0.12 27.85 -26.68
C ALA A 411 1.57 27.49 -26.33
N LEU A 412 2.25 26.70 -27.16
CA LEU A 412 3.64 26.27 -27.00
C LEU A 412 4.63 27.11 -27.83
N ALA A 413 4.18 28.15 -28.50
CA ALA A 413 5.04 29.00 -29.33
C ALA A 413 6.27 29.52 -28.58
N GLY A 414 7.42 29.55 -29.23
CA GLY A 414 8.69 29.97 -28.67
C GLY A 414 9.43 28.95 -27.80
N ARG A 415 8.88 27.74 -27.56
CA ARG A 415 9.53 26.65 -26.83
C ARG A 415 10.34 25.76 -27.76
N ALA A 416 11.48 25.24 -27.26
CA ALA A 416 12.38 24.37 -28.03
C ALA A 416 11.84 22.93 -28.13
N VAL A 417 10.71 22.77 -28.81
CA VAL A 417 10.03 21.48 -29.02
C VAL A 417 9.86 21.18 -30.51
N GLN A 418 9.75 19.90 -30.84
CA GLN A 418 9.36 19.42 -32.18
C GLN A 418 7.90 18.98 -32.12
N PHE A 419 7.09 19.33 -33.12
CA PHE A 419 5.71 18.88 -33.19
C PHE A 419 5.59 17.64 -34.11
N ALA A 420 4.76 16.70 -33.68
CA ALA A 420 4.38 15.53 -34.48
C ALA A 420 2.85 15.46 -34.49
N ILE A 421 2.26 15.60 -35.67
CA ILE A 421 0.80 15.56 -35.82
C ILE A 421 0.34 14.12 -35.92
N ALA A 422 -0.56 13.71 -35.03
CA ALA A 422 -1.25 12.43 -35.09
C ALA A 422 -2.55 12.60 -35.87
N GLU A 423 -2.53 12.41 -37.18
CA GLU A 423 -3.73 12.53 -38.04
C GLU A 423 -4.85 11.59 -37.58
N ASP A 424 -4.48 10.38 -37.16
CA ASP A 424 -5.38 9.31 -36.72
C ASP A 424 -5.67 9.35 -35.21
N TYR A 425 -5.49 10.49 -34.50
CA TYR A 425 -5.69 10.62 -33.07
C TYR A 425 -7.06 10.11 -32.57
N ALA A 426 -8.04 10.08 -33.46
CA ALA A 426 -9.39 9.57 -33.19
C ALA A 426 -9.44 8.06 -32.93
N GLN A 427 -8.45 7.30 -33.38
CA GLN A 427 -8.37 5.85 -33.27
C GLN A 427 -7.83 5.40 -31.90
N GLY A 428 -7.39 6.33 -31.03
CA GLY A 428 -6.97 6.05 -29.67
C GLY A 428 -5.52 6.44 -29.35
N LEU A 429 -5.10 6.11 -28.13
CA LEU A 429 -3.79 6.51 -27.60
C LEU A 429 -2.62 5.95 -28.40
N SER A 430 -2.76 4.74 -28.98
CA SER A 430 -1.70 4.09 -29.79
C SER A 430 -1.35 4.89 -31.05
N ALA A 431 -2.32 5.54 -31.69
CA ALA A 431 -2.07 6.37 -32.87
C ALA A 431 -1.19 7.58 -32.51
N SER A 432 -1.51 8.27 -31.44
CA SER A 432 -0.72 9.39 -30.93
C SER A 432 0.70 8.95 -30.49
N LEU A 433 0.81 7.81 -29.81
CA LEU A 433 2.11 7.26 -29.41
C LEU A 433 2.98 6.96 -30.66
N LYS A 434 2.42 6.32 -31.68
CA LYS A 434 3.15 6.02 -32.93
C LYS A 434 3.63 7.27 -33.68
N ALA A 435 2.83 8.33 -33.71
CA ALA A 435 3.24 9.59 -34.31
C ALA A 435 4.48 10.16 -33.60
N GLY A 436 4.48 10.15 -32.26
CA GLY A 436 5.64 10.58 -31.48
C GLY A 436 6.87 9.69 -31.67
N LEU A 437 6.69 8.36 -31.69
CA LEU A 437 7.79 7.40 -31.88
C LEU A 437 8.47 7.53 -33.26
N ARG A 438 7.70 7.81 -34.32
CA ARG A 438 8.23 8.03 -35.66
C ARG A 438 9.03 9.34 -35.79
N ALA A 439 8.75 10.31 -34.97
CA ALA A 439 9.45 11.60 -34.94
C ALA A 439 10.77 11.57 -34.14
N LEU A 440 11.09 10.45 -33.51
CA LEU A 440 12.32 10.31 -32.72
C LEU A 440 13.54 10.15 -33.65
N PRO A 441 14.67 10.80 -33.31
CA PRO A 441 15.91 10.61 -34.05
C PRO A 441 16.51 9.23 -33.85
N GLU A 442 17.38 8.82 -34.76
CA GLU A 442 17.97 7.47 -34.73
C GLU A 442 19.04 7.30 -33.65
N ASP A 443 19.63 8.36 -33.18
CA ASP A 443 20.80 8.37 -32.28
C ASP A 443 20.46 8.47 -30.78
N ILE A 444 19.21 8.17 -30.38
CA ILE A 444 18.79 8.08 -28.98
C ILE A 444 18.95 6.66 -28.43
N GLU A 445 19.28 6.53 -27.17
CA GLU A 445 19.37 5.25 -26.45
C GLU A 445 18.02 4.88 -25.76
N GLY A 446 17.23 5.89 -25.43
CA GLY A 446 15.92 5.71 -24.83
C GLY A 446 14.97 6.85 -25.10
N PHE A 447 13.70 6.64 -24.78
CA PHE A 447 12.65 7.67 -24.92
C PHE A 447 11.65 7.60 -23.76
N MET A 448 11.26 8.77 -23.28
CA MET A 448 10.31 8.92 -22.18
C MET A 448 8.95 9.32 -22.72
N VAL A 449 7.90 8.61 -22.30
CA VAL A 449 6.50 8.92 -22.69
C VAL A 449 5.83 9.66 -21.54
N CYS A 450 5.56 10.94 -21.76
CA CYS A 450 4.89 11.86 -20.86
C CYS A 450 3.45 12.13 -21.31
N LEU A 451 2.53 12.34 -20.39
CA LEU A 451 1.15 12.74 -20.69
C LEU A 451 1.00 14.25 -20.52
N GLY A 452 0.44 14.93 -21.53
CA GLY A 452 0.24 16.38 -21.54
C GLY A 452 -0.74 16.92 -20.48
N ASP A 453 -1.40 16.03 -19.75
CA ASP A 453 -2.37 16.33 -18.69
C ASP A 453 -1.87 16.01 -17.27
N MET A 454 -0.55 15.91 -17.07
CA MET A 454 0.06 15.63 -15.77
C MET A 454 0.97 16.79 -15.29
N PRO A 455 0.40 17.94 -14.91
CA PRO A 455 1.15 19.17 -14.60
C PRO A 455 2.00 19.08 -13.32
N LEU A 456 1.80 18.06 -12.47
CA LEU A 456 2.56 17.87 -11.24
C LEU A 456 3.85 17.05 -11.42
N VAL A 457 4.12 16.55 -12.63
CA VAL A 457 5.39 15.88 -12.95
C VAL A 457 6.50 16.92 -13.06
N SER A 458 7.49 16.86 -12.17
CA SER A 458 8.59 17.83 -12.13
C SER A 458 9.81 17.39 -12.96
N ALA A 459 10.64 18.34 -13.39
CA ALA A 459 11.91 18.06 -14.04
C ALA A 459 12.81 17.12 -13.23
N ALA A 460 12.88 17.33 -11.91
CA ALA A 460 13.65 16.47 -11.01
C ALA A 460 13.16 15.01 -10.99
N MET A 461 11.84 14.76 -11.19
CA MET A 461 11.29 13.42 -11.30
C MET A 461 11.71 12.76 -12.63
N LEU A 462 11.68 13.51 -13.73
CA LEU A 462 12.14 13.05 -15.05
C LEU A 462 13.63 12.69 -15.03
N ASP A 463 14.45 13.52 -14.44
CA ASP A 463 15.90 13.29 -14.31
C ASP A 463 16.21 12.08 -13.43
N ARG A 464 15.41 11.81 -12.39
CA ARG A 464 15.55 10.58 -11.60
C ARG A 464 15.25 9.31 -12.40
N LEU A 465 14.24 9.34 -13.27
CA LEU A 465 13.95 8.20 -14.16
C LEU A 465 15.12 7.99 -15.14
N MET A 466 15.69 9.06 -15.68
CA MET A 466 16.87 8.98 -16.56
C MET A 466 18.10 8.47 -15.82
N ALA A 467 18.32 8.86 -14.57
CA ALA A 467 19.42 8.36 -13.76
C ALA A 467 19.30 6.86 -13.41
N ALA A 468 18.06 6.35 -13.30
CA ALA A 468 17.80 4.93 -13.06
C ALA A 468 17.90 4.06 -14.33
N PHE A 469 17.84 4.67 -15.51
CA PHE A 469 17.84 3.98 -16.79
C PHE A 469 19.21 3.43 -17.14
N ASP A 470 19.31 2.12 -17.30
CA ASP A 470 20.51 1.40 -17.68
C ASP A 470 20.19 0.07 -18.38
N PRO A 471 19.96 0.10 -19.71
CA PRO A 471 19.64 -1.12 -20.47
C PRO A 471 20.71 -2.21 -20.39
N GLU A 472 21.99 -1.84 -20.26
CA GLU A 472 23.10 -2.80 -20.17
C GLU A 472 23.10 -3.59 -18.86
N GLU A 473 22.55 -2.98 -17.78
CA GLU A 473 22.36 -3.63 -16.48
C GLU A 473 20.91 -4.15 -16.27
N GLY A 474 20.15 -4.32 -17.35
CA GLY A 474 18.79 -4.86 -17.30
C GLY A 474 17.70 -3.85 -16.94
N ARG A 475 18.02 -2.57 -16.73
CA ARG A 475 17.04 -1.50 -16.45
C ARG A 475 16.61 -0.79 -17.73
N ALA A 476 16.05 -1.56 -18.66
CA ALA A 476 15.63 -1.11 -19.98
C ALA A 476 14.25 -0.44 -19.99
N ILE A 477 13.44 -0.63 -18.94
CA ILE A 477 12.14 0.02 -18.71
C ILE A 477 12.16 0.62 -17.31
N VAL A 478 11.94 1.93 -17.19
CA VAL A 478 11.88 2.64 -15.91
C VAL A 478 10.57 3.38 -15.77
N MET A 479 9.86 3.15 -14.67
CA MET A 479 8.57 3.79 -14.40
C MET A 479 8.43 4.17 -12.92
N PRO A 480 7.75 5.29 -12.60
CA PRO A 480 7.46 5.61 -11.21
C PRO A 480 6.37 4.69 -10.67
N THR A 481 6.46 4.32 -9.40
CA THR A 481 5.40 3.60 -8.69
C THR A 481 4.94 4.40 -7.48
N PHE A 482 3.63 4.36 -7.21
CA PHE A 482 3.05 4.94 -6.02
C PHE A 482 2.09 3.94 -5.37
N ARG A 483 2.35 3.57 -4.11
CA ARG A 483 1.57 2.55 -3.37
C ARG A 483 1.40 1.25 -4.17
N GLY A 484 2.47 0.78 -4.80
CA GLY A 484 2.48 -0.43 -5.63
C GLY A 484 1.79 -0.31 -7.00
N LYS A 485 1.25 0.86 -7.35
CA LYS A 485 0.65 1.12 -8.66
C LYS A 485 1.64 1.80 -9.59
N GLN A 486 1.81 1.25 -10.78
CA GLN A 486 2.63 1.81 -11.85
C GLN A 486 2.03 3.12 -12.37
N GLY A 487 2.88 4.14 -12.58
CA GLY A 487 2.51 5.48 -13.04
C GLY A 487 3.19 5.92 -14.34
N ASN A 488 2.93 7.17 -14.71
CA ASN A 488 3.63 7.88 -15.78
C ASN A 488 4.46 9.02 -15.16
N PRO A 489 5.51 9.49 -15.87
CA PRO A 489 6.00 9.08 -17.19
C PRO A 489 6.76 7.74 -17.15
N MET A 490 6.84 7.07 -18.32
CA MET A 490 7.59 5.83 -18.49
C MET A 490 8.75 6.03 -19.45
N LEU A 491 9.94 5.58 -19.07
CA LEU A 491 11.16 5.63 -19.87
C LEU A 491 11.47 4.23 -20.41
N TRP A 492 11.74 4.14 -21.67
CA TRP A 492 11.94 2.91 -22.43
C TRP A 492 13.27 2.92 -23.17
N SER A 493 13.95 1.78 -23.21
CA SER A 493 15.06 1.58 -24.13
C SER A 493 14.55 1.60 -25.59
N ARG A 494 15.39 2.10 -26.48
CA ARG A 494 15.09 2.14 -27.92
C ARG A 494 14.77 0.76 -28.51
N GLU A 495 15.28 -0.31 -27.92
CA GLU A 495 15.01 -1.68 -28.37
C GLU A 495 13.52 -2.03 -28.43
N PHE A 496 12.68 -1.38 -27.59
CA PHE A 496 11.22 -1.57 -27.59
C PHE A 496 10.47 -0.78 -28.67
N LEU A 497 11.17 0.06 -29.45
CA LEU A 497 10.54 0.87 -30.50
C LEU A 497 9.75 0.03 -31.53
N PRO A 498 10.27 -1.11 -32.07
CA PRO A 498 9.53 -1.93 -33.01
C PRO A 498 8.24 -2.50 -32.43
N GLU A 499 8.26 -3.01 -31.18
CA GLU A 499 7.08 -3.54 -30.53
C GLU A 499 6.03 -2.45 -30.25
N MET A 500 6.47 -1.27 -29.84
CA MET A 500 5.57 -0.14 -29.60
C MET A 500 4.92 0.36 -30.87
N LEU A 501 5.62 0.34 -31.99
CA LEU A 501 5.06 0.66 -33.30
C LEU A 501 4.03 -0.38 -33.79
N ALA A 502 4.09 -1.61 -33.27
CA ALA A 502 3.13 -2.68 -33.58
C ALA A 502 1.84 -2.63 -32.71
N ILE A 503 1.79 -1.87 -31.61
CA ILE A 503 0.61 -1.76 -30.73
C ILE A 503 -0.59 -1.24 -31.54
N THR A 504 -1.78 -1.82 -31.35
CA THR A 504 -3.04 -1.39 -32.00
C THR A 504 -4.14 -1.14 -30.97
N GLY A 505 -5.10 -0.26 -31.27
CA GLY A 505 -6.25 0.04 -30.42
C GLY A 505 -6.00 1.16 -29.39
N ASP A 506 -6.93 1.34 -28.45
CA ASP A 506 -6.85 2.37 -27.40
C ASP A 506 -5.99 1.92 -26.20
N VAL A 507 -4.81 1.38 -26.51
CA VAL A 507 -3.86 0.81 -25.55
C VAL A 507 -2.57 1.60 -25.60
N GLY A 508 -2.11 2.09 -24.45
CA GLY A 508 -0.84 2.81 -24.33
C GLY A 508 0.34 1.87 -24.06
N ALA A 509 1.55 2.44 -23.99
CA ALA A 509 2.81 1.75 -23.70
C ALA A 509 2.76 0.88 -22.42
N ARG A 510 1.90 1.22 -21.45
CA ARG A 510 1.75 0.50 -20.17
C ARG A 510 1.38 -0.98 -20.33
N HIS A 511 0.64 -1.34 -21.39
CA HIS A 511 0.28 -2.74 -21.63
C HIS A 511 1.51 -3.60 -21.97
N LEU A 512 2.48 -3.00 -22.67
CA LEU A 512 3.72 -3.68 -23.02
C LEU A 512 4.60 -3.91 -21.77
N ALA A 513 4.63 -2.97 -20.84
CA ALA A 513 5.42 -3.09 -19.62
C ALA A 513 5.04 -4.32 -18.77
N GLY A 514 3.76 -4.72 -18.79
CA GLY A 514 3.30 -5.92 -18.09
C GLY A 514 3.86 -7.25 -18.64
N LYS A 515 4.45 -7.26 -19.83
CA LYS A 515 5.09 -8.45 -20.41
C LYS A 515 6.53 -8.64 -19.91
N TYR A 516 7.12 -7.58 -19.37
CA TYR A 516 8.53 -7.50 -18.97
C TYR A 516 8.69 -7.16 -17.47
N ALA A 517 7.65 -7.43 -16.69
CA ALA A 517 7.61 -7.15 -15.23
C ALA A 517 8.09 -8.36 -14.41
N ASP A 518 9.27 -8.92 -14.72
CA ASP A 518 9.94 -9.93 -13.90
C ASP A 518 11.02 -9.32 -13.03
#